data_22997952d068be6d643118ba8ca38c78
#
_entry.id   22997952d068be6d643118ba8ca38c78
#
_cell.length_a   1.000
_cell.length_b   1.000
_cell.length_c   1.000
_cell.angle_alpha   90.00
_cell.angle_beta   90.00
_cell.angle_gamma   90.00
#
_symmetry.space_group_name_H-M   'P 1'
#
loop_
_entity.id
_entity.type
_entity.pdbx_description
1 polymer ?
#
loop_
_entity_poly.entity_id
_entity_poly.type
_entity_poly.pdbx_seq_one_letter_code
_entity_poly.pdbx_strand_id
1 'polypeptide(L)'
;MNWLNKLERKIGRYAVPNLIIWLIGAYTIGYVFGTVSPGILSYLTLSPYHILHGQIWRLVTWVFMPTESNLIFLLIMALFYYQLGMALERTWGTFRFNVYIFGGMIFTVIGAFVLYGIYYAMNASVISQMPALAAQLSYSIASGFSTNYINMSIFLAFAVMYPDMQVMLYFIIPIKMKWMAIVYAVLTLYEFIVSGWAGRVAIFMSLLNFIIFFFSTRNFKRYSPHEIHRRQQFKSQMRQPRPGSGITTVSYTHLRAH
;
A
#
# COMPACT_ATOMS: atom_id res chain seq x y z
N MET A 1 -3.64 -21.68 -6.90
CA MET A 1 -2.62 -20.73 -7.41
C MET A 1 -3.25 -19.36 -7.38
N ASN A 2 -2.68 -18.40 -6.64
CA ASN A 2 -3.26 -17.06 -6.50
C ASN A 2 -3.13 -16.31 -7.83
N TRP A 3 -4.10 -15.45 -8.13
CA TRP A 3 -4.13 -14.62 -9.35
C TRP A 3 -2.83 -13.79 -9.51
N LEU A 4 -2.25 -13.30 -8.40
CA LEU A 4 -0.97 -12.60 -8.36
C LEU A 4 0.18 -13.43 -8.97
N ASN A 5 0.26 -14.73 -8.66
CA ASN A 5 1.31 -15.60 -9.21
C ASN A 5 1.14 -15.83 -10.72
N LYS A 6 -0.10 -15.79 -11.23
CA LYS A 6 -0.35 -15.86 -12.69
C LYS A 6 0.10 -14.58 -13.39
N LEU A 7 -0.21 -13.43 -12.78
CA LEU A 7 0.24 -12.13 -13.27
C LEU A 7 1.77 -12.01 -13.22
N GLU A 8 2.39 -12.41 -12.12
CA GLU A 8 3.84 -12.39 -11.94
C GLU A 8 4.58 -13.16 -13.04
N ARG A 9 4.08 -14.33 -13.42
CA ARG A 9 4.65 -15.10 -14.55
C ARG A 9 4.50 -14.41 -15.90
N LYS A 10 3.42 -13.66 -16.11
CA LYS A 10 3.11 -13.03 -17.41
C LYS A 10 3.82 -11.69 -17.58
N ILE A 11 3.83 -10.85 -16.57
CA ILE A 11 4.31 -9.47 -16.64
C ILE A 11 5.38 -9.12 -15.61
N GLY A 12 5.85 -10.07 -14.80
CA GLY A 12 6.85 -9.83 -13.74
C GLY A 12 8.17 -9.23 -14.26
N ARG A 13 8.54 -9.50 -15.52
CA ARG A 13 9.73 -8.93 -16.16
C ARG A 13 9.69 -7.39 -16.32
N TYR A 14 8.49 -6.80 -16.29
CA TYR A 14 8.29 -5.36 -16.41
C TYR A 14 8.25 -4.64 -15.05
N ALA A 15 8.43 -5.38 -13.95
CA ALA A 15 8.44 -4.79 -12.62
C ALA A 15 9.63 -3.83 -12.47
N VAL A 16 9.34 -2.62 -12.03
CA VAL A 16 10.33 -1.56 -11.80
C VAL A 16 11.02 -1.82 -10.46
N PRO A 17 12.32 -2.08 -10.44
CA PRO A 17 13.05 -2.25 -9.18
C PRO A 17 13.16 -0.91 -8.45
N ASN A 18 13.16 -0.99 -7.12
CA ASN A 18 13.28 0.17 -6.24
C ASN A 18 12.25 1.27 -6.55
N LEU A 19 10.99 0.88 -6.81
CA LEU A 19 9.90 1.80 -7.20
C LEU A 19 9.74 2.96 -6.21
N ILE A 20 10.04 2.74 -4.92
CA ILE A 20 9.95 3.78 -3.90
C ILE A 20 10.89 4.96 -4.18
N ILE A 21 12.06 4.73 -4.78
CA ILE A 21 13.01 5.80 -5.14
C ILE A 21 12.40 6.68 -6.23
N TRP A 22 11.73 6.09 -7.21
CA TRP A 22 11.05 6.83 -8.26
C TRP A 22 9.90 7.69 -7.72
N LEU A 23 9.14 7.17 -6.73
CA LEU A 23 8.10 7.93 -6.05
C LEU A 23 8.67 9.13 -5.29
N ILE A 24 9.73 8.93 -4.51
CA ILE A 24 10.41 10.00 -3.78
C ILE A 24 10.97 11.03 -4.75
N GLY A 25 11.57 10.57 -5.86
CA GLY A 25 12.03 11.45 -6.94
C GLY A 25 10.90 12.30 -7.52
N ALA A 26 9.73 11.70 -7.77
CA ALA A 26 8.55 12.42 -8.23
C ALA A 26 8.10 13.51 -7.23
N TYR A 27 8.05 13.21 -5.93
CA TYR A 27 7.71 14.18 -4.90
C TYR A 27 8.73 15.34 -4.82
N THR A 28 10.02 15.02 -4.97
CA THR A 28 11.09 16.04 -4.98
C THR A 28 10.97 16.95 -6.19
N ILE A 29 10.70 16.40 -7.38
CA ILE A 29 10.46 17.18 -8.59
C ILE A 29 9.23 18.09 -8.41
N GLY A 30 8.14 17.54 -7.87
CA GLY A 30 6.93 18.31 -7.58
C GLY A 30 7.16 19.44 -6.58
N TYR A 31 7.97 19.20 -5.56
CA TYR A 31 8.39 20.24 -4.60
C TYR A 31 9.14 21.38 -5.30
N VAL A 32 10.10 21.03 -6.17
CA VAL A 32 10.85 22.03 -6.96
C VAL A 32 9.89 22.84 -7.85
N PHE A 33 8.95 22.18 -8.54
CA PHE A 33 7.94 22.89 -9.33
C PHE A 33 7.06 23.81 -8.47
N GLY A 34 6.68 23.37 -7.28
CA GLY A 34 5.88 24.16 -6.36
C GLY A 34 6.61 25.41 -5.85
N THR A 35 7.93 25.35 -5.69
CA THR A 35 8.75 26.49 -5.23
C THR A 35 9.06 27.46 -6.38
N VAL A 36 9.34 26.95 -7.59
CA VAL A 36 9.69 27.78 -8.75
C VAL A 36 8.46 28.43 -9.38
N SER A 37 7.38 27.68 -9.53
CA SER A 37 6.13 28.19 -10.12
C SER A 37 4.92 27.42 -9.57
N PRO A 38 4.29 27.92 -8.50
CA PRO A 38 3.14 27.26 -7.86
C PRO A 38 1.97 26.97 -8.81
N GLY A 39 1.83 27.78 -9.87
CA GLY A 39 0.79 27.58 -10.90
C GLY A 39 0.93 26.26 -11.66
N ILE A 40 2.14 25.72 -11.79
CA ILE A 40 2.37 24.43 -12.48
C ILE A 40 1.66 23.28 -11.74
N LEU A 41 1.62 23.33 -10.42
CA LEU A 41 0.98 22.27 -9.63
C LEU A 41 -0.51 22.11 -9.97
N SER A 42 -1.20 23.16 -10.34
CA SER A 42 -2.61 23.10 -10.73
C SER A 42 -2.83 22.24 -12.00
N TYR A 43 -1.83 22.16 -12.90
CA TYR A 43 -1.86 21.34 -14.09
C TYR A 43 -1.50 19.88 -13.84
N LEU A 44 -0.93 19.57 -12.67
CA LEU A 44 -0.54 18.22 -12.28
C LEU A 44 -1.63 17.50 -11.45
N THR A 45 -2.58 18.23 -10.84
CA THR A 45 -3.63 17.67 -9.98
C THR A 45 -4.52 16.66 -10.71
N LEU A 46 -5.02 15.65 -9.98
CA LEU A 46 -5.94 14.64 -10.48
C LEU A 46 -7.35 15.24 -10.66
N SER A 47 -7.57 15.92 -11.78
CA SER A 47 -8.84 16.58 -12.11
C SER A 47 -9.60 15.80 -13.19
N PRO A 48 -10.67 15.05 -12.84
CA PRO A 48 -11.43 14.25 -13.80
C PRO A 48 -12.01 15.05 -14.95
N TYR A 49 -12.51 16.27 -14.70
CA TYR A 49 -13.02 17.16 -15.77
C TYR A 49 -11.98 17.41 -16.86
N HIS A 50 -10.78 17.85 -16.46
CA HIS A 50 -9.72 18.18 -17.40
C HIS A 50 -9.18 16.94 -18.12
N ILE A 51 -9.16 15.79 -17.46
CA ILE A 51 -8.79 14.52 -18.09
C ILE A 51 -9.76 14.17 -19.21
N LEU A 52 -11.07 14.30 -18.96
CA LEU A 52 -12.11 14.08 -19.97
C LEU A 52 -12.06 15.09 -21.14
N HIS A 53 -11.46 16.26 -20.91
CA HIS A 53 -11.25 17.28 -21.95
C HIS A 53 -9.84 17.21 -22.60
N GLY A 54 -9.17 16.04 -22.52
CA GLY A 54 -7.94 15.77 -23.24
C GLY A 54 -6.64 15.94 -22.45
N GLN A 55 -6.67 16.36 -21.17
CA GLN A 55 -5.47 16.49 -20.34
C GLN A 55 -5.12 15.15 -19.67
N ILE A 56 -4.90 14.11 -20.49
CA ILE A 56 -4.70 12.72 -20.03
C ILE A 56 -3.44 12.53 -19.17
N TRP A 57 -2.43 13.41 -19.28
CA TRP A 57 -1.21 13.34 -18.46
C TRP A 57 -1.51 13.43 -16.98
N ARG A 58 -2.61 14.08 -16.57
CA ARG A 58 -3.04 14.21 -15.18
C ARG A 58 -3.32 12.85 -14.50
N LEU A 59 -3.58 11.78 -15.26
CA LEU A 59 -3.71 10.42 -14.73
C LEU A 59 -2.43 9.91 -14.07
N VAL A 60 -1.28 10.45 -14.46
CA VAL A 60 0.02 10.04 -13.93
C VAL A 60 0.68 11.17 -13.15
N THR A 61 0.58 12.41 -13.66
CA THR A 61 1.33 13.53 -13.10
C THR A 61 0.88 13.97 -11.71
N TRP A 62 -0.32 13.60 -11.24
CA TRP A 62 -0.76 13.87 -9.88
C TRP A 62 0.15 13.25 -8.81
N VAL A 63 0.92 12.21 -9.18
CA VAL A 63 1.92 11.59 -8.30
C VAL A 63 3.07 12.54 -7.98
N PHE A 64 3.31 13.56 -8.81
CA PHE A 64 4.30 14.60 -8.55
C PHE A 64 3.84 15.63 -7.50
N MET A 65 2.57 15.60 -7.08
CA MET A 65 2.10 16.51 -6.03
C MET A 65 2.88 16.25 -4.74
N PRO A 66 3.63 17.26 -4.24
CA PRO A 66 4.41 17.09 -3.02
C PRO A 66 3.47 16.89 -1.83
N THR A 67 3.85 15.99 -0.94
CA THR A 67 3.10 15.74 0.31
C THR A 67 3.41 16.79 1.36
N GLU A 68 4.56 17.45 1.23
CA GLU A 68 5.06 18.41 2.20
C GLU A 68 5.52 19.69 1.48
N SER A 69 5.20 20.83 2.08
CA SER A 69 5.62 22.15 1.58
C SER A 69 6.96 22.62 2.20
N ASN A 70 7.41 21.99 3.27
CA ASN A 70 8.67 22.30 3.93
C ASN A 70 9.75 21.29 3.53
N LEU A 71 10.92 21.79 3.09
CA LEU A 71 12.02 20.95 2.62
C LEU A 71 12.53 19.97 3.68
N ILE A 72 12.62 20.39 4.94
CA ILE A 72 13.12 19.54 6.02
C ILE A 72 12.17 18.37 6.26
N PHE A 73 10.85 18.65 6.31
CA PHE A 73 9.85 17.59 6.47
C PHE A 73 9.79 16.68 5.25
N LEU A 74 9.96 17.22 4.03
CA LEU A 74 10.05 16.42 2.81
C LEU A 74 11.23 15.43 2.87
N LEU A 75 12.41 15.87 3.31
CA LEU A 75 13.60 15.02 3.44
C LEU A 75 13.41 13.94 4.52
N ILE A 76 12.86 14.31 5.68
CA ILE A 76 12.58 13.33 6.75
C ILE A 76 11.59 12.29 6.26
N MET A 77 10.51 12.71 5.60
CA MET A 77 9.51 11.84 5.02
C MET A 77 10.11 10.93 3.94
N ALA A 78 10.94 11.47 3.06
CA ALA A 78 11.62 10.72 2.00
C ALA A 78 12.50 9.61 2.58
N LEU A 79 13.31 9.90 3.59
CA LEU A 79 14.14 8.90 4.27
C LEU A 79 13.29 7.83 4.95
N PHE A 80 12.20 8.24 5.61
CA PHE A 80 11.29 7.33 6.27
C PHE A 80 10.63 6.37 5.27
N TYR A 81 9.98 6.88 4.22
CA TYR A 81 9.32 6.05 3.22
C TYR A 81 10.30 5.24 2.37
N TYR A 82 11.51 5.72 2.16
CA TYR A 82 12.58 4.93 1.54
C TYR A 82 12.84 3.64 2.33
N GLN A 83 13.02 3.74 3.64
CA GLN A 83 13.26 2.58 4.51
C GLN A 83 12.06 1.61 4.48
N LEU A 84 10.84 2.13 4.62
CA LEU A 84 9.62 1.31 4.60
C LEU A 84 9.42 0.61 3.26
N GLY A 85 9.54 1.34 2.16
CA GLY A 85 9.35 0.82 0.81
C GLY A 85 10.38 -0.24 0.45
N MET A 86 11.66 0.00 0.74
CA MET A 86 12.72 -0.98 0.50
C MET A 86 12.53 -2.26 1.30
N ALA A 87 12.09 -2.16 2.56
CA ALA A 87 11.83 -3.33 3.38
C ALA A 87 10.62 -4.13 2.87
N LEU A 88 9.54 -3.46 2.45
CA LEU A 88 8.38 -4.11 1.85
C LEU A 88 8.74 -4.78 0.52
N GLU A 89 9.50 -4.11 -0.35
CA GLU A 89 9.94 -4.66 -1.63
C GLU A 89 10.81 -5.89 -1.45
N ARG A 90 11.74 -5.89 -0.48
CA ARG A 90 12.55 -7.07 -0.12
C ARG A 90 11.71 -8.24 0.38
N THR A 91 10.62 -7.96 1.09
CA THR A 91 9.76 -8.99 1.71
C THR A 91 8.79 -9.60 0.71
N TRP A 92 8.17 -8.78 -0.13
CA TRP A 92 7.14 -9.22 -1.07
C TRP A 92 7.70 -9.58 -2.45
N GLY A 93 8.88 -9.08 -2.78
CA GLY A 93 9.46 -9.08 -4.12
C GLY A 93 9.00 -7.87 -4.94
N THR A 94 9.84 -7.47 -5.90
CA THR A 94 9.64 -6.27 -6.74
C THR A 94 8.28 -6.26 -7.44
N PHE A 95 7.86 -7.37 -8.03
CA PHE A 95 6.60 -7.43 -8.76
C PHE A 95 5.38 -7.14 -7.87
N ARG A 96 5.29 -7.79 -6.72
CA ARG A 96 4.14 -7.62 -5.81
C ARG A 96 4.10 -6.23 -5.19
N PHE A 97 5.28 -5.66 -4.88
CA PHE A 97 5.37 -4.28 -4.41
C PHE A 97 4.88 -3.30 -5.49
N ASN A 98 5.28 -3.50 -6.74
CA ASN A 98 4.79 -2.70 -7.87
C ASN A 98 3.26 -2.80 -8.03
N VAL A 99 2.70 -4.03 -8.00
CA VAL A 99 1.24 -4.23 -8.07
C VAL A 99 0.52 -3.50 -6.93
N TYR A 100 1.10 -3.49 -5.74
CA TYR A 100 0.54 -2.79 -4.59
C TYR A 100 0.48 -1.27 -4.81
N ILE A 101 1.59 -0.67 -5.23
CA ILE A 101 1.69 0.78 -5.45
C ILE A 101 0.82 1.23 -6.63
N PHE A 102 0.97 0.58 -7.78
CA PHE A 102 0.17 0.91 -8.97
C PHE A 102 -1.32 0.62 -8.74
N GLY A 103 -1.65 -0.44 -8.01
CA GLY A 103 -3.03 -0.72 -7.57
C GLY A 103 -3.60 0.44 -6.75
N GLY A 104 -2.85 0.96 -5.79
CA GLY A 104 -3.24 2.13 -5.01
C GLY A 104 -3.49 3.37 -5.87
N MET A 105 -2.60 3.63 -6.84
CA MET A 105 -2.77 4.73 -7.80
C MET A 105 -4.05 4.57 -8.63
N ILE A 106 -4.31 3.37 -9.15
CA ILE A 106 -5.51 3.07 -9.93
C ILE A 106 -6.77 3.25 -9.08
N PHE A 107 -6.80 2.72 -7.86
CA PHE A 107 -7.95 2.91 -6.96
C PHE A 107 -8.20 4.38 -6.64
N THR A 108 -7.14 5.17 -6.46
CA THR A 108 -7.25 6.63 -6.24
C THR A 108 -7.88 7.30 -7.46
N VAL A 109 -7.43 6.98 -8.67
CA VAL A 109 -8.00 7.51 -9.91
C VAL A 109 -9.47 7.11 -10.04
N ILE A 110 -9.80 5.83 -9.85
CA ILE A 110 -11.20 5.34 -9.90
C ILE A 110 -12.06 6.10 -8.88
N GLY A 111 -11.58 6.27 -7.65
CA GLY A 111 -12.29 7.01 -6.61
C GLY A 111 -12.60 8.44 -7.01
N ALA A 112 -11.63 9.14 -7.60
CA ALA A 112 -11.81 10.51 -8.08
C ALA A 112 -12.87 10.60 -9.19
N PHE A 113 -12.82 9.68 -10.17
CA PHE A 113 -13.80 9.65 -11.26
C PHE A 113 -15.21 9.28 -10.80
N VAL A 114 -15.33 8.29 -9.91
CA VAL A 114 -16.62 7.89 -9.34
C VAL A 114 -17.25 9.05 -8.57
N LEU A 115 -16.46 9.69 -7.72
CA LEU A 115 -16.95 10.83 -6.95
C LEU A 115 -17.36 12.00 -7.86
N TYR A 116 -16.52 12.31 -8.85
CA TYR A 116 -16.84 13.35 -9.83
C TYR A 116 -18.14 13.02 -10.58
N GLY A 117 -18.30 11.78 -11.04
CA GLY A 117 -19.53 11.33 -11.72
C GLY A 117 -20.78 11.48 -10.86
N ILE A 118 -20.71 11.10 -9.58
CA ILE A 118 -21.83 11.24 -8.64
C ILE A 118 -22.20 12.73 -8.46
N TYR A 119 -21.21 13.58 -8.16
CA TYR A 119 -21.46 15.01 -7.99
C TYR A 119 -21.94 15.69 -9.26
N TYR A 120 -21.40 15.29 -10.42
CA TYR A 120 -21.85 15.81 -11.71
C TYR A 120 -23.32 15.44 -11.96
N ALA A 121 -23.72 14.20 -11.71
CA ALA A 121 -25.10 13.76 -11.87
C ALA A 121 -26.06 14.47 -10.92
N MET A 122 -25.65 14.68 -9.66
CA MET A 122 -26.46 15.40 -8.66
C MET A 122 -26.66 16.88 -8.99
N ASN A 123 -25.72 17.50 -9.69
CA ASN A 123 -25.76 18.92 -10.02
C ASN A 123 -25.96 19.18 -11.53
N ALA A 124 -26.43 18.20 -12.28
CA ALA A 124 -26.52 18.28 -13.75
C ALA A 124 -27.34 19.47 -14.24
N SER A 125 -28.44 19.80 -13.57
CA SER A 125 -29.30 20.96 -13.89
C SER A 125 -28.58 22.30 -13.71
N VAL A 126 -27.75 22.44 -12.69
CA VAL A 126 -26.98 23.67 -12.42
C VAL A 126 -25.79 23.75 -13.37
N ILE A 127 -25.10 22.63 -13.62
CA ILE A 127 -23.96 22.55 -14.54
C ILE A 127 -24.37 22.87 -15.98
N SER A 128 -25.57 22.47 -16.40
CA SER A 128 -26.11 22.81 -17.74
C SER A 128 -26.28 24.33 -17.92
N GLN A 129 -26.57 25.06 -16.84
CA GLN A 129 -26.70 26.52 -16.87
C GLN A 129 -25.35 27.23 -16.70
N MET A 130 -24.42 26.62 -15.95
CA MET A 130 -23.10 27.17 -15.63
C MET A 130 -22.01 26.11 -15.84
N PRO A 131 -21.56 25.87 -17.10
CA PRO A 131 -20.57 24.83 -17.42
C PRO A 131 -19.23 24.96 -16.65
N ALA A 132 -18.84 26.18 -16.28
CA ALA A 132 -17.63 26.43 -15.50
C ALA A 132 -17.66 25.76 -14.12
N LEU A 133 -18.85 25.49 -13.58
CA LEU A 133 -19.02 24.80 -12.30
C LEU A 133 -18.47 23.38 -12.33
N ALA A 134 -18.52 22.68 -13.48
CA ALA A 134 -17.98 21.34 -13.63
C ALA A 134 -16.46 21.30 -13.40
N ALA A 135 -15.75 22.29 -13.94
CA ALA A 135 -14.29 22.43 -13.73
C ALA A 135 -13.97 22.74 -12.27
N GLN A 136 -14.69 23.69 -11.65
CA GLN A 136 -14.51 24.06 -10.25
C GLN A 136 -14.79 22.89 -9.30
N LEU A 137 -15.85 22.14 -9.53
CA LEU A 137 -16.18 20.91 -8.82
C LEU A 137 -15.05 19.89 -8.92
N SER A 138 -14.50 19.71 -10.12
CA SER A 138 -13.39 18.78 -10.34
C SER A 138 -12.11 19.19 -9.58
N TYR A 139 -11.81 20.45 -9.48
CA TYR A 139 -10.68 20.93 -8.67
C TYR A 139 -10.91 20.72 -7.17
N SER A 140 -12.11 20.96 -6.67
CA SER A 140 -12.43 20.72 -5.27
C SER A 140 -12.35 19.23 -4.90
N ILE A 141 -12.70 18.36 -5.83
CA ILE A 141 -12.51 16.90 -5.67
C ILE A 141 -11.02 16.58 -5.71
N ALA A 142 -10.27 17.11 -6.69
CA ALA A 142 -8.85 16.83 -6.85
C ALA A 142 -8.01 17.20 -5.63
N SER A 143 -8.40 18.25 -4.89
CA SER A 143 -7.70 18.65 -3.66
C SER A 143 -7.82 17.61 -2.52
N GLY A 144 -8.84 16.77 -2.54
CA GLY A 144 -9.01 15.68 -1.59
C GLY A 144 -8.24 14.40 -1.96
N PHE A 145 -7.78 14.26 -3.21
CA PHE A 145 -7.03 13.10 -3.67
C PHE A 145 -5.53 13.42 -3.72
N SER A 146 -4.85 13.13 -2.62
CA SER A 146 -3.44 13.43 -2.41
C SER A 146 -2.59 12.16 -2.41
N THR A 147 -1.31 12.29 -2.71
CA THR A 147 -0.30 11.22 -2.59
C THR A 147 -0.12 10.73 -1.16
N ASN A 148 -0.59 11.49 -0.16
CA ASN A 148 -0.61 11.09 1.25
C ASN A 148 -1.30 9.73 1.47
N TYR A 149 -2.34 9.42 0.70
CA TYR A 149 -3.06 8.16 0.83
C TYR A 149 -2.28 6.95 0.29
N ILE A 150 -1.38 7.16 -0.68
CA ILE A 150 -0.43 6.13 -1.11
C ILE A 150 0.57 5.87 0.03
N ASN A 151 1.10 6.94 0.60
CA ASN A 151 2.04 6.87 1.72
C ASN A 151 1.39 6.21 2.96
N MET A 152 0.12 6.55 3.26
CA MET A 152 -0.68 5.89 4.29
C MET A 152 -0.75 4.38 4.07
N SER A 153 -1.05 3.96 2.86
CA SER A 153 -1.14 2.56 2.47
C SER A 153 0.20 1.83 2.70
N ILE A 154 1.33 2.42 2.28
CA ILE A 154 2.68 1.88 2.50
C ILE A 154 2.97 1.73 3.99
N PHE A 155 2.66 2.76 4.78
CA PHE A 155 2.85 2.75 6.22
C PHE A 155 2.06 1.64 6.91
N LEU A 156 0.76 1.50 6.60
CA LEU A 156 -0.09 0.46 7.16
C LEU A 156 0.40 -0.94 6.78
N ALA A 157 0.79 -1.13 5.52
CA ALA A 157 1.35 -2.38 5.05
C ALA A 157 2.60 -2.77 5.82
N PHE A 158 3.51 -1.82 6.03
CA PHE A 158 4.72 -2.02 6.81
C PHE A 158 4.42 -2.34 8.28
N ALA A 159 3.52 -1.60 8.90
CA ALA A 159 3.15 -1.79 10.30
C ALA A 159 2.57 -3.18 10.59
N VAL A 160 1.80 -3.72 9.64
CA VAL A 160 1.25 -5.08 9.76
C VAL A 160 2.30 -6.16 9.52
N MET A 161 3.29 -5.89 8.67
CA MET A 161 4.39 -6.84 8.39
C MET A 161 5.44 -6.86 9.50
N TYR A 162 5.71 -5.71 10.11
CA TYR A 162 6.79 -5.51 11.07
C TYR A 162 6.33 -4.80 12.35
N PRO A 163 5.35 -5.36 13.11
CA PRO A 163 4.74 -4.68 14.25
C PRO A 163 5.70 -4.38 15.40
N ASP A 164 6.70 -5.23 15.62
CA ASP A 164 7.66 -5.09 16.71
C ASP A 164 8.97 -4.39 16.31
N MET A 165 9.09 -4.00 15.03
CA MET A 165 10.24 -3.22 14.56
C MET A 165 10.19 -1.84 15.21
N GLN A 166 11.36 -1.39 15.68
CA GLN A 166 11.52 -0.05 16.22
C GLN A 166 11.97 0.89 15.10
N VAL A 167 11.27 2.00 14.98
CA VAL A 167 11.61 3.10 14.08
C VAL A 167 11.96 4.31 14.93
N MET A 168 13.03 4.99 14.59
CA MET A 168 13.43 6.21 15.27
C MET A 168 12.60 7.39 14.77
N LEU A 169 11.67 7.86 15.59
CA LEU A 169 10.92 9.07 15.30
C LEU A 169 11.86 10.27 15.47
N TYR A 170 11.99 11.08 14.39
CA TYR A 170 12.94 12.21 14.33
C TYR A 170 14.36 11.85 14.74
N PHE A 171 14.80 10.59 14.51
CA PHE A 171 16.14 10.08 14.87
C PHE A 171 16.47 10.08 16.38
N ILE A 172 15.49 10.35 17.25
CA ILE A 172 15.71 10.52 18.69
C ILE A 172 14.98 9.44 19.49
N ILE A 173 13.69 9.18 19.17
CA ILE A 173 12.82 8.35 19.99
C ILE A 173 12.55 7.00 19.31
N PRO A 174 13.04 5.86 19.83
CA PRO A 174 12.73 4.55 19.29
C PRO A 174 11.30 4.14 19.68
N ILE A 175 10.40 4.11 18.70
CA ILE A 175 9.00 3.71 18.90
C ILE A 175 8.75 2.41 18.12
N LYS A 176 8.06 1.45 18.74
CA LYS A 176 7.61 0.24 18.05
C LYS A 176 6.55 0.60 17.01
N MET A 177 6.67 0.02 15.82
CA MET A 177 5.80 0.29 14.68
C MET A 177 4.31 0.08 15.00
N LYS A 178 3.96 -0.89 15.83
CA LYS A 178 2.58 -1.14 16.26
C LYS A 178 1.93 0.05 16.98
N TRP A 179 2.68 0.78 17.80
CA TRP A 179 2.15 1.95 18.50
C TRP A 179 1.94 3.12 17.55
N MET A 180 2.89 3.34 16.63
CA MET A 180 2.73 4.33 15.58
C MET A 180 1.51 4.02 14.69
N ALA A 181 1.31 2.74 14.36
CA ALA A 181 0.16 2.31 13.56
C ALA A 181 -1.19 2.56 14.25
N ILE A 182 -1.27 2.33 15.56
CA ILE A 182 -2.49 2.61 16.35
C ILE A 182 -2.79 4.11 16.32
N VAL A 183 -1.79 4.94 16.63
CA VAL A 183 -1.96 6.41 16.58
C VAL A 183 -2.37 6.87 15.20
N TYR A 184 -1.71 6.35 14.16
CA TYR A 184 -2.02 6.70 12.78
C TYR A 184 -3.42 6.26 12.36
N ALA A 185 -3.86 5.06 12.78
CA ALA A 185 -5.22 4.58 12.53
C ALA A 185 -6.28 5.47 13.19
N VAL A 186 -6.03 5.92 14.43
CA VAL A 186 -6.92 6.85 15.14
C VAL A 186 -6.98 8.19 14.40
N LEU A 187 -5.83 8.75 13.98
CA LEU A 187 -5.78 10.00 13.22
C LEU A 187 -6.49 9.86 11.87
N THR A 188 -6.30 8.75 11.17
CA THR A 188 -6.99 8.49 9.90
C THR A 188 -8.51 8.36 10.09
N LEU A 189 -8.94 7.74 11.18
CA LEU A 189 -10.37 7.65 11.52
C LEU A 189 -10.94 9.05 11.83
N TYR A 190 -10.22 9.85 12.58
CA TYR A 190 -10.58 11.24 12.84
C TYR A 190 -10.67 12.04 11.53
N GLU A 191 -9.65 11.93 10.66
CA GLU A 191 -9.65 12.57 9.34
C GLU A 191 -10.85 12.11 8.50
N PHE A 192 -11.19 10.82 8.51
CA PHE A 192 -12.36 10.29 7.81
C PHE A 192 -13.67 10.92 8.29
N ILE A 193 -13.80 11.21 9.57
CA ILE A 193 -15.00 11.82 10.14
C ILE A 193 -15.09 13.31 9.78
N VAL A 194 -13.97 14.03 9.88
CA VAL A 194 -13.92 15.49 9.72
C VAL A 194 -13.84 15.91 8.25
N SER A 195 -13.17 15.11 7.39
CA SER A 195 -12.98 15.46 5.98
C SER A 195 -14.28 15.42 5.18
N GLY A 196 -14.29 16.19 4.08
CA GLY A 196 -15.36 16.13 3.09
C GLY A 196 -15.39 14.78 2.34
N TRP A 197 -16.39 14.63 1.47
CA TRP A 197 -16.59 13.39 0.71
C TRP A 197 -15.36 12.96 -0.11
N ALA A 198 -14.60 13.93 -0.64
CA ALA A 198 -13.38 13.63 -1.40
C ALA A 198 -12.33 12.92 -0.54
N GLY A 199 -12.05 13.44 0.67
CA GLY A 199 -11.13 12.80 1.61
C GLY A 199 -11.63 11.44 2.08
N ARG A 200 -12.92 11.31 2.39
CA ARG A 200 -13.52 10.01 2.79
C ARG A 200 -13.37 8.94 1.72
N VAL A 201 -13.65 9.29 0.46
CA VAL A 201 -13.51 8.35 -0.67
C VAL A 201 -12.04 8.01 -0.89
N ALA A 202 -11.13 8.98 -0.79
CA ALA A 202 -9.70 8.75 -0.95
C ALA A 202 -9.14 7.81 0.13
N ILE A 203 -9.50 8.04 1.41
CA ILE A 203 -9.14 7.14 2.52
C ILE A 203 -9.70 5.74 2.29
N PHE A 204 -11.00 5.65 1.92
CA PHE A 204 -11.64 4.36 1.65
C PHE A 204 -10.93 3.59 0.53
N MET A 205 -10.62 4.24 -0.59
CA MET A 205 -9.94 3.62 -1.73
C MET A 205 -8.51 3.15 -1.36
N SER A 206 -7.80 3.92 -0.54
CA SER A 206 -6.47 3.52 -0.05
C SER A 206 -6.54 2.31 0.88
N LEU A 207 -7.50 2.29 1.82
CA LEU A 207 -7.73 1.15 2.71
C LEU A 207 -8.21 -0.08 1.93
N LEU A 208 -9.05 0.11 0.92
CA LEU A 208 -9.52 -0.97 0.05
C LEU A 208 -8.34 -1.62 -0.69
N ASN A 209 -7.43 -0.83 -1.26
CA ASN A 209 -6.21 -1.32 -1.88
C ASN A 209 -5.39 -2.17 -0.89
N PHE A 210 -5.15 -1.64 0.31
CA PHE A 210 -4.43 -2.35 1.36
C PHE A 210 -5.11 -3.69 1.72
N ILE A 211 -6.42 -3.68 1.93
CA ILE A 211 -7.20 -4.87 2.30
C ILE A 211 -7.15 -5.91 1.18
N ILE A 212 -7.44 -5.53 -0.06
CA ILE A 212 -7.43 -6.44 -1.22
C ILE A 212 -6.05 -7.08 -1.38
N PHE A 213 -4.98 -6.28 -1.32
CA PHE A 213 -3.63 -6.79 -1.47
C PHE A 213 -3.24 -7.71 -0.31
N PHE A 214 -3.55 -7.33 0.92
CA PHE A 214 -3.25 -8.12 2.11
C PHE A 214 -3.94 -9.50 2.07
N PHE A 215 -5.23 -9.53 1.73
CA PHE A 215 -5.98 -10.78 1.58
C PHE A 215 -5.51 -11.60 0.38
N SER A 216 -5.07 -10.95 -0.69
CA SER A 216 -4.56 -11.62 -1.89
C SER A 216 -3.18 -12.25 -1.68
N THR A 217 -2.37 -11.66 -0.80
CA THR A 217 -1.00 -12.10 -0.51
C THR A 217 -0.95 -13.19 0.56
N ARG A 218 -1.89 -13.19 1.50
CA ARG A 218 -1.99 -14.24 2.52
C ARG A 218 -2.60 -15.51 1.94
N ASN A 219 -1.89 -16.61 2.09
CA ASN A 219 -2.39 -17.96 1.78
C ASN A 219 -3.39 -18.41 2.87
N PHE A 220 -4.66 -18.03 2.74
CA PHE A 220 -5.74 -18.50 3.62
C PHE A 220 -5.92 -20.03 3.59
N LYS A 221 -5.39 -20.72 2.58
CA LYS A 221 -5.36 -22.20 2.55
C LYS A 221 -4.72 -22.80 3.80
N ARG A 222 -3.85 -22.06 4.49
CA ARG A 222 -3.20 -22.50 5.73
C ARG A 222 -4.19 -22.65 6.90
N TYR A 223 -5.32 -21.93 6.84
CA TYR A 223 -6.42 -21.95 7.82
C TYR A 223 -7.65 -22.69 7.31
N SER A 224 -7.57 -23.34 6.13
CA SER A 224 -8.65 -24.18 5.63
C SER A 224 -8.87 -25.34 6.60
N PRO A 225 -10.12 -25.70 6.95
CA PRO A 225 -10.44 -26.83 7.83
C PRO A 225 -9.77 -28.12 7.38
N HIS A 226 -9.68 -28.35 6.06
CA HIS A 226 -9.02 -29.50 5.47
C HIS A 226 -7.51 -29.57 5.76
N GLU A 227 -6.79 -28.44 5.73
CA GLU A 227 -5.36 -28.38 6.07
C GLU A 227 -5.12 -28.53 7.57
N ILE A 228 -6.03 -28.03 8.40
CA ILE A 228 -5.98 -28.18 9.85
C ILE A 228 -6.14 -29.66 10.20
N HIS A 229 -7.15 -30.34 9.62
CA HIS A 229 -7.36 -31.78 9.81
C HIS A 229 -6.17 -32.62 9.33
N ARG A 230 -5.62 -32.30 8.16
CA ARG A 230 -4.41 -32.98 7.63
C ARG A 230 -3.21 -32.85 8.55
N ARG A 231 -3.00 -31.65 9.13
CA ARG A 231 -1.91 -31.40 10.10
C ARG A 231 -2.15 -32.11 11.43
N GLN A 232 -3.39 -32.19 11.89
CA GLN A 232 -3.74 -32.92 13.09
C GLN A 232 -3.52 -34.43 12.89
N GLN A 233 -3.97 -34.99 11.75
CA GLN A 233 -3.72 -36.37 11.41
C GLN A 233 -2.22 -36.69 11.31
N PHE A 234 -1.43 -35.82 10.67
CA PHE A 234 0.02 -36.00 10.58
C PHE A 234 0.71 -35.97 11.96
N LYS A 235 0.27 -35.01 12.84
CA LYS A 235 0.77 -34.96 14.21
C LYS A 235 0.36 -36.17 15.05
N SER A 236 -0.84 -36.72 14.85
CA SER A 236 -1.29 -37.94 15.55
C SER A 236 -0.50 -39.17 15.09
N GLN A 237 -0.21 -39.30 13.78
CA GLN A 237 0.63 -40.38 13.24
C GLN A 237 2.08 -40.30 13.74
N MET A 238 2.64 -39.07 13.89
CA MET A 238 3.98 -38.92 14.49
C MET A 238 4.04 -39.20 15.98
N ARG A 239 2.91 -39.08 16.70
CA ARG A 239 2.81 -39.38 18.14
C ARG A 239 2.56 -40.84 18.42
N GLN A 240 2.14 -41.63 17.46
CA GLN A 240 2.02 -43.08 17.64
C GLN A 240 3.42 -43.68 17.67
N PRO A 241 3.80 -44.43 18.75
CA PRO A 241 5.04 -45.19 18.75
C PRO A 241 5.02 -46.15 17.58
N ARG A 242 6.06 -46.18 16.75
CA ARG A 242 6.17 -47.16 15.69
C ARG A 242 6.12 -48.54 16.36
N PRO A 243 5.13 -49.40 16.04
CA PRO A 243 5.15 -50.75 16.52
C PRO A 243 6.34 -51.44 15.84
N GLY A 244 7.37 -51.75 16.62
CA GLY A 244 8.53 -52.49 16.13
C GLY A 244 9.91 -51.83 16.26
N SER A 245 10.05 -50.63 16.87
CA SER A 245 11.39 -50.21 17.30
C SER A 245 11.76 -50.77 18.67
N GLY A 246 11.80 -52.11 18.74
CA GLY A 246 12.56 -52.77 19.78
C GLY A 246 14.02 -52.32 19.64
N ILE A 247 14.52 -51.61 20.64
CA ILE A 247 15.95 -51.37 20.79
C ILE A 247 16.60 -52.75 20.96
N THR A 248 17.12 -53.34 19.88
CA THR A 248 18.06 -54.44 20.00
C THR A 248 19.33 -53.89 20.64
N THR A 249 19.42 -54.04 21.95
CA THR A 249 20.67 -53.86 22.67
C THR A 249 21.65 -54.88 22.11
N VAL A 250 22.56 -54.45 21.28
CA VAL A 250 23.72 -55.26 20.84
C VAL A 250 24.64 -55.35 22.06
N SER A 251 24.58 -56.51 22.75
CA SER A 251 25.52 -56.88 23.81
C SER A 251 26.87 -57.17 23.14
N TYR A 252 27.81 -56.24 23.30
CA TYR A 252 29.21 -56.52 22.99
C TYR A 252 29.80 -57.42 24.05
N THR A 253 29.79 -58.70 23.82
CA THR A 253 30.63 -59.66 24.57
C THR A 253 32.10 -59.41 24.20
N HIS A 254 32.87 -58.92 25.18
CA HIS A 254 34.31 -58.91 25.13
C HIS A 254 34.87 -60.28 24.93
N LEU A 255 35.38 -60.59 23.76
CA LEU A 255 36.33 -61.71 23.56
C LEU A 255 37.71 -61.22 23.96
N ARG A 256 38.14 -61.59 25.17
CA ARG A 256 39.54 -61.60 25.56
C ARG A 256 40.15 -62.83 24.85
N ALA A 257 41.07 -62.59 23.97
CA ALA A 257 41.97 -63.66 23.46
C ALA A 257 43.36 -63.50 24.10
N HIS A 258 43.87 -64.60 24.51
CA HIS A 258 45.24 -64.82 25.03
C HIS A 258 46.29 -64.53 23.94
#